data_9bf66aa6c93c608d6cdf9ee52c3b16ab
#
_entry.id   9bf66aa6c93c608d6cdf9ee52c3b16ab
#
_cell.length_a   1.000
_cell.length_b   1.000
_cell.length_c   1.000
_cell.angle_alpha   90.00
_cell.angle_beta   90.00
_cell.angle_gamma   90.00
#
_symmetry.space_group_name_H-M   'P 1'
#
loop_
_entity.id
_entity.type
_entity.pdbx_description
1 polymer ?
#
loop_
_entity_poly.entity_id
_entity_poly.type
_entity_poly.pdbx_seq_one_letter_code
_entity_poly.pdbx_strand_id
1 'polypeptide(L)'
;VAMLSISAFVRQWGWLLALVGAAAATAFALARRTEAFRESSDAALLRLPLVGRLARGYNAARFGSTLAMLAGAGVPILKALQAAAETLGNRAMRRDALDALAQVREGAPLASALAAKKRFPGLLSMFARLGEQTGQLPLMLQRAATQLSGEVQRRAMAVATILEPLLIVVMGGVVMLIVLAVLLPIIQLNTWVR
;
A
#
# COMPACT_ATOMS: atom_id res chain seq x y z
N VAL A 1 14.55 -31.74 -24.85
CA VAL A 1 13.24 -31.83 -25.50
C VAL A 1 12.29 -30.77 -24.94
N ALA A 2 12.20 -30.60 -23.62
CA ALA A 2 11.30 -29.60 -23.01
C ALA A 2 11.60 -28.14 -23.38
N MET A 3 12.86 -27.76 -23.56
CA MET A 3 13.24 -26.40 -23.98
C MET A 3 12.88 -26.11 -25.44
N LEU A 4 12.93 -27.10 -26.32
CA LEU A 4 12.55 -26.97 -27.73
C LEU A 4 11.05 -26.82 -27.91
N SER A 5 10.24 -27.52 -27.10
CA SER A 5 8.77 -27.37 -27.11
C SER A 5 8.31 -26.00 -26.57
N ILE A 6 8.97 -25.47 -25.55
CA ILE A 6 8.69 -24.11 -25.03
C ILE A 6 9.06 -23.05 -26.05
N SER A 7 10.22 -23.19 -26.71
CA SER A 7 10.67 -22.27 -27.76
C SER A 7 9.73 -22.28 -28.96
N ALA A 8 9.25 -23.43 -29.41
CA ALA A 8 8.30 -23.57 -30.50
C ALA A 8 6.93 -22.96 -30.14
N PHE A 9 6.46 -23.18 -28.91
CA PHE A 9 5.21 -22.61 -28.41
C PHE A 9 5.28 -21.08 -28.35
N VAL A 10 6.36 -20.51 -27.80
CA VAL A 10 6.57 -19.05 -27.75
C VAL A 10 6.69 -18.43 -29.16
N ARG A 11 7.32 -19.14 -30.09
CA ARG A 11 7.48 -18.64 -31.46
C ARG A 11 6.16 -18.69 -32.26
N GLN A 12 5.31 -19.66 -32.01
CA GLN A 12 4.04 -19.83 -32.71
C GLN A 12 2.92 -18.96 -32.10
N TRP A 13 2.89 -18.78 -30.79
CA TRP A 13 1.85 -18.05 -30.06
C TRP A 13 2.33 -16.71 -29.46
N GLY A 14 3.62 -16.36 -29.62
CA GLY A 14 4.22 -15.17 -29.01
C GLY A 14 3.57 -13.86 -29.47
N TRP A 15 3.13 -13.79 -30.75
CA TRP A 15 2.41 -12.62 -31.25
C TRP A 15 1.01 -12.49 -30.62
N LEU A 16 0.31 -13.61 -30.39
CA LEU A 16 -0.97 -13.65 -29.70
C LEU A 16 -0.83 -13.26 -28.21
N LEU A 17 0.19 -13.77 -27.54
CA LEU A 17 0.52 -13.37 -26.17
C LEU A 17 0.89 -11.89 -26.08
N ALA A 18 1.64 -11.37 -27.05
CA ALA A 18 1.96 -9.95 -27.13
C ALA A 18 0.71 -9.09 -27.38
N LEU A 19 -0.21 -9.54 -28.25
CA LEU A 19 -1.45 -8.84 -28.56
C LEU A 19 -2.43 -8.86 -27.37
N VAL A 20 -2.56 -10.00 -26.69
CA VAL A 20 -3.35 -10.13 -25.45
C VAL A 20 -2.73 -9.28 -24.33
N GLY A 21 -1.40 -9.30 -24.18
CA GLY A 21 -0.68 -8.46 -23.22
C GLY A 21 -0.89 -6.96 -23.50
N ALA A 22 -0.79 -6.54 -24.77
CA ALA A 22 -1.04 -5.16 -25.16
C ALA A 22 -2.51 -4.76 -24.95
N ALA A 23 -3.46 -5.63 -25.30
CA ALA A 23 -4.89 -5.40 -25.06
C ALA A 23 -5.21 -5.32 -23.56
N ALA A 24 -4.63 -6.19 -22.75
CA ALA A 24 -4.77 -6.17 -21.29
C ALA A 24 -4.15 -4.89 -20.69
N ALA A 25 -2.97 -4.48 -21.17
CA ALA A 25 -2.31 -3.26 -20.71
C ALA A 25 -3.11 -2.00 -21.09
N THR A 26 -3.66 -1.94 -22.30
CA THR A 26 -4.51 -0.81 -22.74
C THR A 26 -5.84 -0.80 -21.99
N ALA A 27 -6.50 -1.94 -21.79
CA ALA A 27 -7.71 -2.05 -21.00
C ALA A 27 -7.47 -1.63 -19.53
N PHE A 28 -6.35 -2.05 -18.94
CA PHE A 28 -5.94 -1.65 -17.59
C PHE A 28 -5.62 -0.15 -17.50
N ALA A 29 -4.95 0.41 -18.51
CA ALA A 29 -4.65 1.84 -18.58
C ALA A 29 -5.93 2.69 -18.71
N LEU A 30 -6.90 2.22 -19.51
CA LEU A 30 -8.21 2.86 -19.64
C LEU A 30 -9.05 2.73 -18.38
N ALA A 31 -9.08 1.56 -17.76
CA ALA A 31 -9.76 1.34 -16.48
C ALA A 31 -9.20 2.25 -15.38
N ARG A 32 -7.87 2.46 -15.34
CA ARG A 32 -7.21 3.40 -14.43
C ARG A 32 -7.62 4.88 -14.64
N ARG A 33 -8.26 5.23 -15.75
CA ARG A 33 -8.78 6.60 -15.95
C ARG A 33 -10.09 6.83 -15.21
N THR A 34 -10.83 5.78 -14.86
CA THR A 34 -12.11 5.89 -14.13
C THR A 34 -11.84 6.03 -12.64
N GLU A 35 -12.42 7.04 -12.00
CA GLU A 35 -12.24 7.29 -10.55
C GLU A 35 -12.71 6.10 -9.69
N ALA A 36 -13.86 5.50 -10.06
CA ALA A 36 -14.38 4.33 -9.38
C ALA A 36 -13.42 3.14 -9.38
N PHE A 37 -12.72 2.89 -10.49
CA PHE A 37 -11.71 1.83 -10.57
C PHE A 37 -10.48 2.14 -9.71
N ARG A 38 -10.05 3.39 -9.67
CA ARG A 38 -8.93 3.83 -8.83
C ARG A 38 -9.27 3.71 -7.34
N GLU A 39 -10.48 4.11 -6.94
CA GLU A 39 -10.95 3.95 -5.57
C GLU A 39 -11.03 2.46 -5.17
N SER A 40 -11.57 1.61 -6.05
CA SER A 40 -11.65 0.17 -5.83
C SER A 40 -10.27 -0.48 -5.73
N SER A 41 -9.33 -0.07 -6.59
CA SER A 41 -7.94 -0.55 -6.55
C SER A 41 -7.23 -0.10 -5.26
N ASP A 42 -7.43 1.14 -4.85
CA ASP A 42 -6.90 1.68 -3.60
C ASP A 42 -7.51 0.98 -2.38
N ALA A 43 -8.81 0.66 -2.43
CA ALA A 43 -9.48 -0.12 -1.38
C ALA A 43 -8.97 -1.57 -1.34
N ALA A 44 -8.71 -2.19 -2.50
CA ALA A 44 -8.15 -3.54 -2.58
C ALA A 44 -6.72 -3.59 -2.02
N LEU A 45 -5.88 -2.57 -2.31
CA LEU A 45 -4.55 -2.45 -1.75
C LEU A 45 -4.56 -2.45 -0.22
N LEU A 46 -5.55 -1.78 0.39
CA LEU A 46 -5.69 -1.73 1.85
C LEU A 46 -6.09 -3.08 2.48
N ARG A 47 -6.58 -4.05 1.69
CA ARG A 47 -6.92 -5.41 2.16
C ARG A 47 -5.70 -6.33 2.26
N LEU A 48 -4.61 -5.99 1.58
CA LEU A 48 -3.38 -6.79 1.65
C LEU A 48 -2.80 -6.79 3.07
N PRO A 49 -2.37 -7.96 3.59
CA PRO A 49 -2.04 -8.10 5.02
C PRO A 49 -0.82 -7.27 5.45
N LEU A 50 0.19 -7.11 4.60
CA LEU A 50 1.41 -6.33 4.90
C LEU A 50 1.31 -4.91 4.36
N VAL A 51 1.10 -4.77 3.04
CA VAL A 51 1.06 -3.47 2.35
C VAL A 51 -0.12 -2.63 2.83
N GLY A 52 -1.29 -3.25 3.03
CA GLY A 52 -2.48 -2.54 3.49
C GLY A 52 -2.35 -1.99 4.90
N ARG A 53 -1.64 -2.68 5.81
CA ARG A 53 -1.37 -2.17 7.16
C ARG A 53 -0.42 -0.97 7.13
N LEU A 54 0.64 -1.05 6.33
CA LEU A 54 1.57 0.06 6.13
C LEU A 54 0.88 1.26 5.49
N ALA A 55 0.13 1.05 4.42
CA ALA A 55 -0.59 2.10 3.71
C ALA A 55 -1.62 2.81 4.61
N ARG A 56 -2.41 2.05 5.39
CA ARG A 56 -3.36 2.63 6.35
C ARG A 56 -2.66 3.43 7.44
N GLY A 57 -1.60 2.87 8.03
CA GLY A 57 -0.82 3.56 9.06
C GLY A 57 -0.19 4.86 8.55
N TYR A 58 0.44 4.82 7.39
CA TYR A 58 1.07 5.99 6.76
C TYR A 58 0.06 7.10 6.45
N ASN A 59 -1.06 6.76 5.79
CA ASN A 59 -2.10 7.73 5.47
C ASN A 59 -2.75 8.30 6.74
N ALA A 60 -3.01 7.47 7.75
CA ALA A 60 -3.60 7.91 9.01
C ALA A 60 -2.64 8.80 9.83
N ALA A 61 -1.34 8.49 9.84
CA ALA A 61 -0.33 9.33 10.49
C ALA A 61 -0.26 10.71 9.83
N ARG A 62 -0.22 10.76 8.51
CA ARG A 62 -0.20 12.01 7.73
C ARG A 62 -1.47 12.85 7.95
N PHE A 63 -2.62 12.21 7.87
CA PHE A 63 -3.91 12.85 8.15
C PHE A 63 -3.97 13.40 9.58
N GLY A 64 -3.64 12.58 10.59
CA GLY A 64 -3.64 12.99 11.99
C GLY A 64 -2.67 14.12 12.29
N SER A 65 -1.46 14.08 11.72
CA SER A 65 -0.45 15.14 11.87
C SER A 65 -0.92 16.47 11.26
N THR A 66 -1.48 16.45 10.05
CA THR A 66 -2.02 17.65 9.40
C THR A 66 -3.18 18.23 10.18
N LEU A 67 -4.11 17.36 10.63
CA LEU A 67 -5.26 17.77 11.43
C LEU A 67 -4.81 18.37 12.76
N ALA A 68 -3.85 17.75 13.45
CA ALA A 68 -3.28 18.25 14.70
C ALA A 68 -2.62 19.62 14.53
N MET A 69 -1.81 19.79 13.48
CA MET A 69 -1.11 21.05 13.18
C MET A 69 -2.11 22.16 12.91
N LEU A 70 -3.11 21.95 12.07
CA LEU A 70 -4.09 22.97 11.71
C LEU A 70 -5.00 23.33 12.90
N ALA A 71 -5.48 22.33 13.64
CA ALA A 71 -6.29 22.55 14.84
C ALA A 71 -5.47 23.26 15.93
N GLY A 72 -4.19 22.92 16.09
CA GLY A 72 -3.27 23.59 17.01
C GLY A 72 -2.96 25.05 16.65
N ALA A 73 -3.00 25.36 15.35
CA ALA A 73 -2.88 26.72 14.83
C ALA A 73 -4.20 27.53 14.92
N GLY A 74 -5.26 26.98 15.53
CA GLY A 74 -6.55 27.65 15.70
C GLY A 74 -7.46 27.61 14.46
N VAL A 75 -7.13 26.80 13.45
CA VAL A 75 -8.01 26.63 12.28
C VAL A 75 -9.28 25.89 12.73
N PRO A 76 -10.49 26.38 12.34
CA PRO A 76 -11.75 25.71 12.67
C PRO A 76 -11.73 24.24 12.26
N ILE A 77 -12.19 23.35 13.14
CA ILE A 77 -12.05 21.89 13.01
C ILE A 77 -12.56 21.34 11.69
N LEU A 78 -13.66 21.89 11.15
CA LEU A 78 -14.21 21.47 9.86
C LEU A 78 -13.26 21.80 8.70
N LYS A 79 -12.64 22.98 8.71
CA LYS A 79 -11.64 23.37 7.69
C LYS A 79 -10.37 22.55 7.85
N ALA A 80 -9.92 22.34 9.07
CA ALA A 80 -8.74 21.53 9.36
C ALA A 80 -8.95 20.07 8.90
N LEU A 81 -10.13 19.50 9.16
CA LEU A 81 -10.49 18.14 8.75
C LEU A 81 -10.58 18.00 7.22
N GLN A 82 -11.13 18.99 6.53
CA GLN A 82 -11.17 19.03 5.07
C GLN A 82 -9.76 19.04 4.48
N ALA A 83 -8.91 19.95 4.93
CA ALA A 83 -7.53 20.05 4.47
C ALA A 83 -6.72 18.79 4.78
N ALA A 84 -6.91 18.19 5.96
CA ALA A 84 -6.29 16.93 6.31
C ALA A 84 -6.76 15.79 5.40
N ALA A 85 -8.05 15.73 5.02
CA ALA A 85 -8.57 14.72 4.09
C ALA A 85 -7.90 14.82 2.70
N GLU A 86 -7.56 16.02 2.25
CA GLU A 86 -6.88 16.25 0.97
C GLU A 86 -5.45 15.72 0.95
N THR A 87 -4.80 15.57 2.11
CA THR A 87 -3.46 15.00 2.21
C THR A 87 -3.44 13.47 2.02
N LEU A 88 -4.59 12.80 2.09
CA LEU A 88 -4.68 11.36 1.94
C LEU A 88 -4.40 10.93 0.50
N GLY A 89 -3.35 10.15 0.31
CA GLY A 89 -2.98 9.60 -1.00
C GLY A 89 -3.93 8.49 -1.47
N ASN A 90 -4.51 7.73 -0.52
CA ASN A 90 -5.47 6.67 -0.82
C ASN A 90 -6.88 7.25 -0.92
N ARG A 91 -7.52 7.08 -2.09
CA ARG A 91 -8.84 7.65 -2.39
C ARG A 91 -9.95 7.09 -1.52
N ALA A 92 -9.89 5.79 -1.20
CA ALA A 92 -10.88 5.17 -0.34
C ALA A 92 -10.82 5.73 1.10
N MET A 93 -9.61 5.99 1.62
CA MET A 93 -9.45 6.67 2.91
C MET A 93 -9.83 8.15 2.85
N ARG A 94 -9.55 8.83 1.72
CA ARG A 94 -9.99 10.22 1.53
C ARG A 94 -11.51 10.32 1.56
N ARG A 95 -12.22 9.42 0.89
CA ARG A 95 -13.68 9.35 0.94
C ARG A 95 -14.17 9.12 2.36
N ASP A 96 -13.59 8.17 3.09
CA ASP A 96 -13.92 7.94 4.50
C ASP A 96 -13.72 9.19 5.37
N ALA A 97 -12.66 9.97 5.11
CA ALA A 97 -12.41 11.22 5.83
C ALA A 97 -13.42 12.31 5.50
N LEU A 98 -13.83 12.43 4.24
CA LEU A 98 -14.88 13.37 3.81
C LEU A 98 -16.26 12.99 4.35
N ASP A 99 -16.56 11.70 4.42
CA ASP A 99 -17.78 11.20 5.08
C ASP A 99 -17.74 11.49 6.60
N ALA A 100 -16.58 11.33 7.25
CA ALA A 100 -16.42 11.73 8.65
C ALA A 100 -16.59 13.23 8.84
N LEU A 101 -16.08 14.07 7.92
CA LEU A 101 -16.31 15.51 7.90
C LEU A 101 -17.79 15.86 7.83
N ALA A 102 -18.58 15.17 6.99
CA ALA A 102 -20.02 15.38 6.92
C ALA A 102 -20.69 15.10 8.27
N GLN A 103 -20.36 13.99 8.94
CA GLN A 103 -20.88 13.65 10.26
C GLN A 103 -20.49 14.69 11.33
N VAL A 104 -19.24 15.16 11.32
CA VAL A 104 -18.78 16.19 12.27
C VAL A 104 -19.50 17.53 12.00
N ARG A 105 -19.79 17.86 10.74
CA ARG A 105 -20.60 19.05 10.39
C ARG A 105 -22.02 18.95 10.91
N GLU A 106 -22.58 17.75 11.00
CA GLU A 106 -23.91 17.46 11.58
C GLU A 106 -23.88 17.41 13.12
N GLY A 107 -22.72 17.63 13.75
CA GLY A 107 -22.54 17.68 15.19
C GLY A 107 -22.05 16.38 15.83
N ALA A 108 -21.71 15.36 15.05
CA ALA A 108 -21.12 14.15 15.63
C ALA A 108 -19.71 14.42 16.17
N PRO A 109 -19.29 13.80 17.30
CA PRO A 109 -17.92 13.85 17.76
C PRO A 109 -16.95 13.28 16.73
N LEU A 110 -15.80 13.93 16.55
CA LEU A 110 -14.76 13.50 15.61
C LEU A 110 -14.32 12.04 15.86
N ALA A 111 -14.16 11.68 17.13
CA ALA A 111 -13.80 10.33 17.53
C ALA A 111 -14.79 9.28 17.02
N SER A 112 -16.09 9.57 17.15
CA SER A 112 -17.17 8.68 16.69
C SER A 112 -17.19 8.57 15.18
N ALA A 113 -17.07 9.70 14.48
CA ALA A 113 -17.03 9.77 13.03
C ALA A 113 -15.84 8.98 12.43
N LEU A 114 -14.65 9.08 13.06
CA LEU A 114 -13.48 8.31 12.65
C LEU A 114 -13.59 6.82 13.00
N ALA A 115 -14.15 6.47 14.18
CA ALA A 115 -14.33 5.09 14.61
C ALA A 115 -15.27 4.31 13.70
N ALA A 116 -16.27 4.96 13.11
CA ALA A 116 -17.17 4.36 12.13
C ALA A 116 -16.48 3.95 10.83
N LYS A 117 -15.29 4.48 10.55
CA LYS A 117 -14.54 4.22 9.31
C LYS A 117 -13.46 3.16 9.54
N LYS A 118 -13.75 1.90 9.14
CA LYS A 118 -12.88 0.73 9.37
C LYS A 118 -11.49 0.82 8.73
N ARG A 119 -11.27 1.73 7.79
CA ARG A 119 -9.97 1.92 7.13
C ARG A 119 -9.00 2.74 7.98
N PHE A 120 -9.50 3.57 8.89
CA PHE A 120 -8.65 4.28 9.84
C PHE A 120 -8.25 3.36 11.01
N PRO A 121 -6.97 3.40 11.44
CA PRO A 121 -6.54 2.70 12.64
C PRO A 121 -7.32 3.19 13.88
N GLY A 122 -7.77 2.26 14.73
CA GLY A 122 -8.52 2.59 15.94
C GLY A 122 -7.76 3.48 16.94
N LEU A 123 -6.44 3.49 16.84
CA LEU A 123 -5.58 4.38 17.61
C LEU A 123 -5.94 5.86 17.40
N LEU A 124 -6.21 6.27 16.16
CA LEU A 124 -6.54 7.65 15.84
C LEU A 124 -7.86 8.09 16.47
N SER A 125 -8.90 7.26 16.41
CA SER A 125 -10.21 7.54 17.04
C SER A 125 -10.13 7.50 18.55
N MET A 126 -9.29 6.64 19.13
CA MET A 126 -9.06 6.57 20.57
C MET A 126 -8.44 7.87 21.09
N PHE A 127 -7.37 8.36 20.47
CA PHE A 127 -6.73 9.62 20.85
C PHE A 127 -7.62 10.83 20.56
N ALA A 128 -8.40 10.81 19.47
CA ALA A 128 -9.39 11.85 19.20
C ALA A 128 -10.40 11.95 20.34
N ARG A 129 -10.93 10.80 20.82
CA ARG A 129 -11.86 10.75 21.95
C ARG A 129 -11.24 11.34 23.23
N LEU A 130 -10.00 10.95 23.52
CA LEU A 130 -9.30 11.50 24.68
C LEU A 130 -9.09 13.00 24.56
N GLY A 131 -8.73 13.47 23.35
CA GLY A 131 -8.56 14.90 23.06
C GLY A 131 -9.86 15.70 23.17
N GLU A 132 -10.98 15.15 22.71
CA GLU A 132 -12.32 15.76 22.86
C GLU A 132 -12.74 15.87 24.33
N GLN A 133 -12.49 14.82 25.12
CA GLN A 133 -12.82 14.80 26.55
C GLN A 133 -11.97 15.74 27.40
N THR A 134 -10.70 15.92 27.02
CA THR A 134 -9.74 16.76 27.77
C THR A 134 -9.62 18.17 27.24
N GLY A 135 -10.26 18.51 26.11
CA GLY A 135 -10.06 19.78 25.41
C GLY A 135 -8.70 19.93 24.75
N GLN A 136 -7.90 18.85 24.66
CA GLN A 136 -6.54 18.87 24.10
C GLN A 136 -6.46 18.09 22.78
N LEU A 137 -7.47 18.25 21.94
CA LEU A 137 -7.58 17.52 20.67
C LEU A 137 -6.32 17.60 19.79
N PRO A 138 -5.69 18.80 19.56
CA PRO A 138 -4.49 18.89 18.74
C PRO A 138 -3.33 18.06 19.29
N LEU A 139 -3.08 18.13 20.60
CA LEU A 139 -2.00 17.40 21.25
C LEU A 139 -2.22 15.88 21.15
N MET A 140 -3.44 15.42 21.37
CA MET A 140 -3.76 13.99 21.31
C MET A 140 -3.66 13.45 19.89
N LEU A 141 -4.14 14.20 18.89
CA LEU A 141 -3.99 13.83 17.48
C LEU A 141 -2.50 13.79 17.05
N GLN A 142 -1.69 14.73 17.54
CA GLN A 142 -0.25 14.71 17.27
C GLN A 142 0.43 13.48 17.87
N ARG A 143 0.08 13.09 19.10
CA ARG A 143 0.57 11.85 19.73
C ARG A 143 0.17 10.61 18.92
N ALA A 144 -1.09 10.53 18.47
CA ALA A 144 -1.56 9.45 17.64
C ALA A 144 -0.77 9.36 16.32
N ALA A 145 -0.56 10.50 15.66
CA ALA A 145 0.19 10.58 14.40
C ALA A 145 1.65 10.13 14.58
N THR A 146 2.31 10.57 15.65
CA THR A 146 3.70 10.17 15.97
C THR A 146 3.79 8.67 16.24
N GLN A 147 2.85 8.11 16.99
CA GLN A 147 2.84 6.68 17.30
C GLN A 147 2.58 5.85 16.04
N LEU A 148 1.63 6.24 15.19
CA LEU A 148 1.35 5.58 13.91
C LEU A 148 2.55 5.65 12.96
N SER A 149 3.22 6.81 12.87
CA SER A 149 4.42 6.99 12.06
C SER A 149 5.55 6.06 12.52
N GLY A 150 5.80 5.98 13.83
CA GLY A 150 6.79 5.09 14.42
C GLY A 150 6.47 3.61 14.17
N GLU A 151 5.20 3.23 14.22
CA GLU A 151 4.77 1.86 13.90
C GLU A 151 5.01 1.52 12.42
N VAL A 152 4.67 2.44 11.51
CA VAL A 152 4.94 2.29 10.08
C VAL A 152 6.43 2.13 9.81
N GLN A 153 7.27 2.97 10.43
CA GLN A 153 8.72 2.91 10.26
C GLN A 153 9.30 1.57 10.77
N ARG A 154 8.91 1.13 11.95
CA ARG A 154 9.36 -0.18 12.49
C ARG A 154 8.95 -1.33 11.58
N ARG A 155 7.73 -1.32 11.06
CA ARG A 155 7.25 -2.36 10.13
C ARG A 155 7.98 -2.32 8.79
N ALA A 156 8.25 -1.13 8.26
CA ALA A 156 9.02 -0.96 7.03
C ALA A 156 10.45 -1.49 7.19
N MET A 157 11.11 -1.19 8.31
CA MET A 157 12.43 -1.73 8.62
C MET A 157 12.43 -3.26 8.76
N ALA A 158 11.41 -3.83 9.42
CA ALA A 158 11.30 -5.29 9.54
C ALA A 158 11.18 -5.98 8.16
N VAL A 159 10.43 -5.39 7.23
CA VAL A 159 10.35 -5.90 5.85
C VAL A 159 11.70 -5.78 5.14
N ALA A 160 12.41 -4.66 5.29
CA ALA A 160 13.72 -4.45 4.69
C ALA A 160 14.76 -5.47 5.20
N THR A 161 14.76 -5.76 6.51
CA THR A 161 15.67 -6.73 7.13
C THR A 161 15.47 -8.16 6.60
N ILE A 162 14.23 -8.53 6.23
CA ILE A 162 13.94 -9.85 5.64
C ILE A 162 14.32 -9.87 4.15
N LEU A 163 14.23 -8.74 3.47
CA LEU A 163 14.49 -8.65 2.04
C LEU A 163 15.95 -8.90 1.70
N GLU A 164 16.88 -8.46 2.55
CA GLU A 164 18.32 -8.61 2.34
C GLU A 164 18.76 -10.10 2.24
N PRO A 165 18.46 -10.99 3.22
CA PRO A 165 18.77 -12.42 3.09
C PRO A 165 18.04 -13.08 1.92
N LEU A 166 16.81 -12.66 1.63
CA LEU A 166 16.06 -13.20 0.50
C LEU A 166 16.73 -12.91 -0.84
N LEU A 167 17.24 -11.68 -1.02
CA LEU A 167 18.00 -11.30 -2.23
C LEU A 167 19.26 -12.14 -2.39
N ILE A 168 19.98 -12.40 -1.31
CA ILE A 168 21.21 -13.25 -1.33
C ILE A 168 20.84 -14.66 -1.80
N VAL A 169 19.78 -15.25 -1.26
CA VAL A 169 19.32 -16.59 -1.65
C VAL A 169 18.87 -16.63 -3.12
N VAL A 170 18.12 -15.62 -3.56
CA VAL A 170 17.68 -15.53 -4.97
C VAL A 170 18.88 -15.40 -5.90
N MET A 171 19.84 -14.52 -5.58
CA MET A 171 21.05 -14.35 -6.38
C MET A 171 21.90 -15.62 -6.41
N GLY A 172 22.06 -16.31 -5.28
CA GLY A 172 22.73 -17.60 -5.22
C GLY A 172 22.05 -18.67 -6.08
N GLY A 173 20.72 -18.70 -6.07
CA GLY A 173 19.91 -19.57 -6.94
C GLY A 173 20.10 -19.29 -8.42
N VAL A 174 20.15 -18.03 -8.80
CA VAL A 174 20.41 -17.62 -10.20
C VAL A 174 21.80 -18.05 -10.64
N VAL A 175 22.84 -17.81 -9.82
CA VAL A 175 24.21 -18.26 -10.11
C VAL A 175 24.27 -19.78 -10.24
N MET A 176 23.65 -20.52 -9.33
CA MET A 176 23.57 -21.98 -9.40
C MET A 176 22.91 -22.47 -10.71
N LEU A 177 21.82 -21.82 -11.15
CA LEU A 177 21.17 -22.16 -12.41
C LEU A 177 22.08 -21.91 -13.63
N ILE A 178 22.84 -20.82 -13.62
CA ILE A 178 23.80 -20.52 -14.70
C ILE A 178 24.90 -21.59 -14.75
N VAL A 179 25.45 -21.94 -13.60
CA VAL A 179 26.50 -22.97 -13.52
C VAL A 179 25.98 -24.32 -14.00
N LEU A 180 24.76 -24.72 -13.58
CA LEU A 180 24.14 -25.96 -14.04
C LEU A 180 23.86 -25.93 -15.57
N ALA A 181 23.41 -24.80 -16.10
CA ALA A 181 23.17 -24.65 -17.52
C ALA A 181 24.43 -24.80 -18.37
N VAL A 182 25.59 -24.45 -17.85
CA VAL A 182 26.89 -24.63 -18.52
C VAL A 182 27.43 -26.04 -18.33
N LEU A 183 27.32 -26.61 -17.13
CA LEU A 183 27.84 -27.94 -16.83
C LEU A 183 27.06 -29.08 -17.47
N LEU A 184 25.74 -29.01 -17.56
CA LEU A 184 24.91 -30.08 -18.11
C LEU A 184 25.27 -30.47 -19.54
N PRO A 185 25.47 -29.54 -20.51
CA PRO A 185 25.92 -29.88 -21.86
C PRO A 185 27.31 -30.53 -21.88
N ILE A 186 28.23 -30.07 -21.02
CA ILE A 186 29.61 -30.61 -20.94
C ILE A 186 29.57 -32.06 -20.46
N ILE A 187 28.75 -32.38 -19.44
CA ILE A 187 28.62 -33.74 -18.94
C ILE A 187 27.97 -34.64 -20.00
N GLN A 188 26.99 -34.17 -20.73
CA GLN A 188 26.34 -34.92 -21.81
C GLN A 188 27.32 -35.24 -22.96
N LEU A 189 28.14 -34.27 -23.35
CA LEU A 189 29.16 -34.50 -24.37
C LEU A 189 30.22 -35.55 -23.92
N ASN A 190 30.57 -35.54 -22.65
CA ASN A 190 31.58 -36.49 -22.12
C ASN A 190 31.02 -37.93 -22.02
N THR A 191 29.72 -38.10 -21.87
CA THR A 191 29.08 -39.43 -21.85
C THR A 191 28.90 -40.04 -23.25
N TRP A 192 28.97 -39.24 -24.33
CA TRP A 192 28.91 -39.72 -25.73
C TRP A 192 30.23 -40.13 -26.32
N VAL A 193 31.35 -39.82 -25.67
CA VAL A 193 32.72 -40.11 -26.10
C VAL A 193 33.28 -41.44 -25.50
N ARG A 194 32.47 -42.12 -24.67
CA ARG A 194 32.76 -43.48 -24.14
C ARG A 194 31.87 -44.49 -24.83
#